data_c45d2d346724063f40d301a9ada25f83
#
_entry.id   c45d2d346724063f40d301a9ada25f83
#
_cell.length_a   1.000
_cell.length_b   1.000
_cell.length_c   1.000
_cell.angle_alpha   90.00
_cell.angle_beta   90.00
_cell.angle_gamma   90.00
#
_symmetry.space_group_name_H-M   'P 1'
#
loop_
_entity.id
_entity.type
_entity.pdbx_description
1 polymer ?
#
loop_
_entity_poly.entity_id
_entity_poly.type
_entity_poly.pdbx_seq_one_letter_code
_entity_poly.pdbx_strand_id
1 'polypeptide(L)'
;LRDSGVLISGTNWRPEIPDINTIYQEFTEIQKIENITERAITTMLWIMRRQMFMDGNKRVASMVCNKILIENGKGIMAVPVELDGKFKTMLVNYYETNNMEELKQWVYDNCLDGI
;
A
#
# COMPACT_ATOMS: atom_id res chain seq x y z
N LEU A 1 4.15 -12.61 -10.98
CA LEU A 1 4.33 -12.68 -9.53
C LEU A 1 5.72 -13.21 -9.18
N ARG A 2 6.25 -12.76 -8.08
CA ARG A 2 7.53 -13.23 -7.56
C ARG A 2 7.41 -14.69 -7.11
N ASP A 3 8.45 -15.47 -7.34
CA ASP A 3 8.50 -16.90 -7.01
C ASP A 3 9.58 -17.25 -5.96
N SER A 4 10.23 -16.25 -5.41
CA SER A 4 11.25 -16.42 -4.38
C SER A 4 11.14 -15.35 -3.30
N GLY A 5 11.82 -15.57 -2.16
CA GLY A 5 11.79 -14.65 -1.04
C GLY A 5 12.50 -13.33 -1.32
N VAL A 6 12.14 -12.29 -0.57
CA VAL A 6 12.79 -10.98 -0.63
C VAL A 6 13.07 -10.49 0.78
N LEU A 7 14.01 -9.56 0.91
CA LEU A 7 14.36 -8.88 2.16
C LEU A 7 13.74 -7.48 2.17
N ILE A 8 13.29 -7.05 3.34
CA ILE A 8 12.77 -5.70 3.54
C ILE A 8 13.72 -4.93 4.44
N SER A 9 14.13 -3.75 4.01
CA SER A 9 14.99 -2.86 4.81
C SER A 9 14.30 -2.47 6.12
N GLY A 10 15.06 -2.50 7.23
CA GLY A 10 14.62 -2.00 8.52
C GLY A 10 13.78 -2.98 9.33
N THR A 11 13.65 -4.23 8.90
CA THR A 11 12.90 -5.24 9.64
C THR A 11 13.42 -6.64 9.34
N ASN A 12 13.18 -7.57 10.25
CA ASN A 12 13.42 -9.01 10.03
C ASN A 12 12.19 -9.70 9.46
N TRP A 13 11.06 -9.00 9.38
CA TRP A 13 9.85 -9.55 8.79
C TRP A 13 10.05 -9.83 7.29
N ARG A 14 9.52 -10.94 6.83
CA ARG A 14 9.61 -11.34 5.43
C ARG A 14 8.23 -11.63 4.86
N PRO A 15 7.90 -11.08 3.68
CA PRO A 15 6.61 -11.36 3.06
C PRO A 15 6.57 -12.79 2.54
N GLU A 16 5.39 -13.38 2.60
CA GLU A 16 5.14 -14.69 2.00
C GLU A 16 5.34 -14.62 0.48
N ILE A 17 5.73 -15.75 -0.11
CA ILE A 17 5.74 -15.89 -1.57
C ILE A 17 4.27 -15.82 -2.03
N PRO A 18 3.93 -14.93 -2.97
CA PRO A 18 2.53 -14.73 -3.33
C PRO A 18 1.92 -15.92 -4.06
N ASP A 19 0.70 -16.27 -3.65
CA ASP A 19 -0.15 -17.24 -4.34
C ASP A 19 -1.23 -16.49 -5.10
N ILE A 20 -1.38 -16.77 -6.40
CA ILE A 20 -2.29 -16.01 -7.27
C ILE A 20 -3.75 -16.06 -6.78
N ASN A 21 -4.20 -17.19 -6.26
CA ASN A 21 -5.57 -17.32 -5.79
C ASN A 21 -5.82 -16.48 -4.54
N THR A 22 -4.88 -16.49 -3.59
CA THR A 22 -4.95 -15.68 -2.38
C THR A 22 -4.92 -14.19 -2.73
N ILE A 23 -4.02 -13.78 -3.62
CA ILE A 23 -3.92 -12.40 -4.08
C ILE A 23 -5.24 -11.94 -4.72
N TYR A 24 -5.82 -12.76 -5.58
CA TYR A 24 -7.09 -12.44 -6.24
C TYR A 24 -8.21 -12.27 -5.24
N GLN A 25 -8.32 -13.19 -4.26
CA GLN A 25 -9.34 -13.13 -3.23
C GLN A 25 -9.21 -11.85 -2.39
N GLU A 26 -8.00 -11.52 -1.95
CA GLU A 26 -7.75 -10.33 -1.15
C GLU A 26 -8.03 -9.06 -1.93
N PHE A 27 -7.58 -8.99 -3.17
CA PHE A 27 -7.85 -7.85 -4.04
C PHE A 27 -9.36 -7.62 -4.21
N THR A 28 -10.11 -8.71 -4.47
CA THR A 28 -11.56 -8.65 -4.65
C THR A 28 -12.25 -8.11 -3.39
N GLU A 29 -11.83 -8.56 -2.20
CA GLU A 29 -12.40 -8.07 -0.94
C GLU A 29 -12.11 -6.58 -0.74
N ILE A 30 -10.90 -6.13 -1.04
CA ILE A 30 -10.54 -4.71 -0.91
C ILE A 30 -11.39 -3.86 -1.85
N GLN A 31 -11.66 -4.33 -3.07
CA GLN A 31 -12.45 -3.58 -4.05
C GLN A 31 -13.92 -3.43 -3.65
N LYS A 32 -14.37 -4.12 -2.61
CA LYS A 32 -15.73 -3.93 -2.04
C LYS A 32 -15.83 -2.72 -1.13
N ILE A 33 -14.73 -2.10 -0.74
CA ILE A 33 -14.74 -0.88 0.09
C ILE A 33 -15.43 0.23 -0.70
N GLU A 34 -16.51 0.78 -0.15
CA GLU A 34 -17.34 1.77 -0.85
C GLU A 34 -16.67 3.14 -0.96
N ASN A 35 -16.00 3.59 0.09
CA ASN A 35 -15.29 4.88 0.07
C ASN A 35 -14.10 4.78 -0.87
N ILE A 36 -14.09 5.57 -1.94
CA ILE A 36 -13.09 5.49 -3.00
C ILE A 36 -11.69 5.81 -2.49
N THR A 37 -11.55 6.84 -1.68
CA THR A 37 -10.25 7.24 -1.12
C THR A 37 -9.70 6.15 -0.20
N GLU A 38 -10.55 5.60 0.67
CA GLU A 38 -10.15 4.49 1.54
C GLU A 38 -9.74 3.27 0.72
N ARG A 39 -10.51 2.94 -0.31
CA ARG A 39 -10.20 1.81 -1.20
C ARG A 39 -8.84 1.99 -1.87
N ALA A 40 -8.55 3.19 -2.37
CA ALA A 40 -7.28 3.49 -3.03
C ALA A 40 -6.11 3.32 -2.08
N ILE A 41 -6.19 3.88 -0.88
CA ILE A 41 -5.12 3.79 0.12
C ILE A 41 -4.95 2.35 0.59
N THR A 42 -6.05 1.64 0.86
CA THR A 42 -6.01 0.24 1.29
C THR A 42 -5.35 -0.64 0.22
N THR A 43 -5.71 -0.45 -1.04
CA THR A 43 -5.10 -1.19 -2.15
C THR A 43 -3.60 -0.94 -2.20
N MET A 44 -3.17 0.32 -2.08
CA MET A 44 -1.76 0.69 -2.10
C MET A 44 -0.98 0.00 -0.98
N LEU A 45 -1.45 0.10 0.25
CA LEU A 45 -0.76 -0.47 1.41
C LEU A 45 -0.71 -1.99 1.33
N TRP A 46 -1.78 -2.60 0.85
CA TRP A 46 -1.83 -4.05 0.64
C TRP A 46 -0.78 -4.50 -0.40
N ILE A 47 -0.68 -3.78 -1.53
CA ILE A 47 0.33 -4.08 -2.56
C ILE A 47 1.74 -3.97 -1.96
N MET A 48 1.98 -2.93 -1.16
CA MET A 48 3.29 -2.73 -0.52
C MET A 48 3.66 -3.90 0.40
N ARG A 49 2.72 -4.38 1.21
CA ARG A 49 2.98 -5.47 2.16
C ARG A 49 3.14 -6.81 1.45
N ARG A 50 2.33 -7.08 0.45
CA ARG A 50 2.36 -8.35 -0.29
C ARG A 50 3.65 -8.54 -1.07
N GLN A 51 4.30 -7.46 -1.48
CA GLN A 51 5.57 -7.56 -2.23
C GLN A 51 5.44 -8.55 -3.38
N MET A 52 4.45 -8.33 -4.25
CA MET A 52 4.09 -9.28 -5.31
C MET A 52 5.17 -9.44 -6.37
N PHE A 53 6.06 -8.46 -6.50
CA PHE A 53 7.13 -8.43 -7.50
C PHE A 53 8.49 -8.45 -6.81
N MET A 54 9.53 -8.80 -7.55
CA MET A 54 10.90 -8.80 -7.01
C MET A 54 11.38 -7.39 -6.69
N ASP A 55 10.90 -6.39 -7.42
CA ASP A 55 11.30 -4.99 -7.26
C ASP A 55 10.17 -4.07 -7.73
N GLY A 56 10.23 -2.81 -7.33
CA GLY A 56 9.28 -1.78 -7.76
C GLY A 56 7.91 -1.84 -7.10
N ASN A 57 7.75 -2.60 -6.01
CA ASN A 57 6.46 -2.78 -5.34
C ASN A 57 5.84 -1.47 -4.87
N LYS A 58 6.63 -0.56 -4.26
CA LYS A 58 6.12 0.74 -3.80
C LYS A 58 5.70 1.62 -4.96
N ARG A 59 6.44 1.58 -6.07
CA ARG A 59 6.12 2.35 -7.27
C ARG A 59 4.81 1.89 -7.88
N VAL A 60 4.63 0.57 -8.04
CA VAL A 60 3.39 0.00 -8.55
C VAL A 60 2.23 0.35 -7.61
N ALA A 61 2.42 0.22 -6.30
CA ALA A 61 1.40 0.54 -5.30
C ALA A 61 0.93 1.98 -5.42
N SER A 62 1.87 2.94 -5.52
CA SER A 62 1.55 4.36 -5.67
C SER A 62 0.82 4.64 -6.98
N MET A 63 1.24 3.99 -8.07
CA MET A 63 0.57 4.15 -9.37
C MET A 63 -0.87 3.65 -9.34
N VAL A 64 -1.12 2.50 -8.72
CA VAL A 64 -2.48 1.95 -8.60
C VAL A 64 -3.35 2.85 -7.74
N CYS A 65 -2.83 3.33 -6.61
CA CYS A 65 -3.52 4.27 -5.74
C CYS A 65 -3.95 5.52 -6.53
N ASN A 66 -3.02 6.13 -7.22
CA ASN A 66 -3.28 7.36 -7.96
C ASN A 66 -4.21 7.13 -9.15
N LYS A 67 -4.13 5.98 -9.81
CA LYS A 67 -5.10 5.64 -10.86
C LYS A 67 -6.52 5.65 -10.33
N ILE A 68 -6.76 5.02 -9.19
CA ILE A 68 -8.09 4.98 -8.56
C ILE A 68 -8.55 6.40 -8.19
N LEU A 69 -7.67 7.17 -7.55
CA LEU A 69 -8.00 8.53 -7.12
C LEU A 69 -8.31 9.45 -8.31
N ILE A 70 -7.46 9.45 -9.32
CA ILE A 70 -7.59 10.34 -10.48
C ILE A 70 -8.85 10.00 -11.28
N GLU A 71 -9.11 8.72 -11.51
CA GLU A 71 -10.29 8.29 -12.25
C GLU A 71 -11.60 8.72 -11.59
N ASN A 72 -11.57 8.93 -10.27
CA ASN A 72 -12.73 9.30 -9.49
C ASN A 72 -12.71 10.76 -9.01
N GLY A 73 -11.77 11.56 -9.47
CA GLY A 73 -11.68 12.97 -9.12
C GLY A 73 -11.36 13.23 -7.65
N LYS A 74 -10.58 12.34 -7.02
CA LYS A 74 -10.28 12.40 -5.58
C LYS A 74 -8.88 12.93 -5.28
N GLY A 75 -8.20 13.53 -6.24
CA GLY A 75 -6.87 14.09 -6.06
C GLY A 75 -5.77 13.08 -6.33
N ILE A 76 -4.62 13.29 -5.72
CA ILE A 76 -3.45 12.41 -5.84
C ILE A 76 -2.87 12.12 -4.47
N MET A 77 -2.15 10.99 -4.37
CA MET A 77 -1.40 10.62 -3.17
C MET A 77 0.09 10.82 -3.43
N ALA A 78 0.75 11.53 -2.52
CA ALA A 78 2.21 11.66 -2.51
C ALA A 78 2.67 11.87 -1.07
N VAL A 79 3.72 11.14 -0.67
CA VAL A 79 4.31 11.35 0.66
C VAL A 79 5.25 12.55 0.57
N PRO A 80 5.01 13.63 1.33
CA PRO A 80 5.95 14.75 1.36
C PRO A 80 7.35 14.29 1.78
N VAL A 81 8.37 14.88 1.17
CA VAL A 81 9.76 14.50 1.43
C VAL A 81 10.10 14.55 2.91
N GLU A 82 9.65 15.61 3.60
CA GLU A 82 9.89 15.80 5.04
C GLU A 82 9.20 14.75 5.92
N LEU A 83 8.20 14.03 5.39
CA LEU A 83 7.47 13.00 6.11
C LEU A 83 7.87 11.58 5.71
N ASP A 84 8.82 11.42 4.77
CA ASP A 84 9.21 10.11 4.25
C ASP A 84 9.73 9.18 5.35
N GLY A 85 10.52 9.69 6.28
CA GLY A 85 11.03 8.90 7.40
C GLY A 85 9.92 8.37 8.30
N LYS A 86 8.93 9.23 8.60
CA LYS A 86 7.77 8.83 9.40
C LYS A 86 6.95 7.77 8.68
N PHE A 87 6.71 7.96 7.38
CA PHE A 87 5.99 6.98 6.57
C PHE A 87 6.67 5.62 6.61
N LYS A 88 7.99 5.58 6.41
CA LYS A 88 8.75 4.32 6.42
C LYS A 88 8.66 3.60 7.76
N THR A 89 8.75 4.34 8.87
CA THR A 89 8.62 3.76 10.21
C THR A 89 7.25 3.14 10.42
N MET A 90 6.20 3.84 10.04
CA MET A 90 4.83 3.35 10.17
C MET A 90 4.57 2.17 9.22
N LEU A 91 5.17 2.20 8.04
CA LEU A 91 5.03 1.13 7.05
C LEU A 91 5.64 -0.18 7.57
N VAL A 92 6.84 -0.12 8.17
CA VAL A 92 7.47 -1.29 8.78
C VAL A 92 6.59 -1.85 9.90
N ASN A 93 6.02 -0.98 10.75
CA ASN A 93 5.12 -1.42 11.81
C ASN A 93 3.89 -2.13 11.24
N TYR A 94 3.32 -1.60 10.17
CA TYR A 94 2.21 -2.27 9.48
C TYR A 94 2.64 -3.63 8.92
N TYR A 95 3.82 -3.71 8.30
CA TYR A 95 4.33 -4.98 7.77
C TYR A 95 4.39 -6.05 8.86
N GLU A 96 4.88 -5.67 10.03
CA GLU A 96 5.09 -6.61 11.15
C GLU A 96 3.79 -7.02 11.84
N THR A 97 2.82 -6.10 11.92
CA THR A 97 1.56 -6.34 12.64
C THR A 97 0.39 -6.74 11.76
N ASN A 98 0.48 -6.48 10.46
CA ASN A 98 -0.62 -6.59 9.50
C ASN A 98 -1.85 -5.74 9.89
N ASN A 99 -1.62 -4.65 10.63
CA ASN A 99 -2.67 -3.70 11.01
C ASN A 99 -2.37 -2.36 10.35
N MET A 100 -3.17 -1.98 9.34
CA MET A 100 -2.95 -0.77 8.56
C MET A 100 -3.75 0.43 9.04
N GLU A 101 -4.61 0.30 10.06
CA GLU A 101 -5.57 1.35 10.40
C GLU A 101 -4.92 2.69 10.73
N GLU A 102 -3.87 2.69 11.55
CA GLU A 102 -3.15 3.92 11.90
C GLU A 102 -2.45 4.52 10.69
N LEU A 103 -1.76 3.70 9.90
CA LEU A 103 -1.06 4.16 8.71
C LEU A 103 -2.04 4.68 7.65
N LYS A 104 -3.15 3.99 7.46
CA LYS A 104 -4.19 4.40 6.51
C LYS A 104 -4.73 5.79 6.86
N GLN A 105 -5.04 6.03 8.15
CA GLN A 105 -5.51 7.33 8.59
C GLN A 105 -4.44 8.41 8.42
N TRP A 106 -3.20 8.08 8.74
CA TRP A 106 -2.07 9.01 8.59
C TRP A 106 -1.86 9.42 7.13
N VAL A 107 -1.94 8.46 6.20
CA VAL A 107 -1.83 8.75 4.75
C VAL A 107 -2.98 9.67 4.31
N TYR A 108 -4.19 9.38 4.77
CA TYR A 108 -5.35 10.22 4.47
C TYR A 108 -5.14 11.66 4.95
N ASP A 109 -4.60 11.83 6.15
CA ASP A 109 -4.45 13.15 6.77
C ASP A 109 -3.27 13.94 6.20
N ASN A 110 -2.22 13.29 5.68
CA ASN A 110 -0.95 13.96 5.38
C ASN A 110 -0.47 13.83 3.94
N CYS A 111 -1.04 12.92 3.15
CA CYS A 111 -0.45 12.55 1.85
C CYS A 111 -1.39 12.75 0.66
N LEU A 112 -2.56 13.35 0.86
CA LEU A 112 -3.50 13.61 -0.23
C LEU A 112 -3.48 15.07 -0.63
N ASP A 113 -3.59 15.34 -1.94
CA ASP A 113 -3.56 16.68 -2.50
C ASP A 113 -4.54 16.77 -3.67
N GLY A 114 -4.99 18.00 -3.99
CA GLY A 114 -5.85 18.24 -5.14
C GLY A 114 -7.31 17.79 -4.95
N ILE A 115 -7.73 17.67 -3.71
CA ILE A 115 -9.12 17.29 -3.37
C ILE A 115 -10.05 18.49 -3.49
#